data_1a0cf91651fc88a71e6c105767f86cad
#
_entry.id   1a0cf91651fc88a71e6c105767f86cad
#
_cell.length_a   1.000
_cell.length_b   1.000
_cell.length_c   1.000
_cell.angle_alpha   90.00
_cell.angle_beta   90.00
_cell.angle_gamma   90.00
#
_symmetry.space_group_name_H-M   'P 1'
#
loop_
_entity.id
_entity.type
_entity.pdbx_description
1 polymer ?
#
loop_
_entity_poly.entity_id
_entity_poly.type
_entity_poly.pdbx_seq_one_letter_code
_entity_poly.pdbx_strand_id
1 'polypeptide(L)'
;QERLSEPGRTVMAEVIQILTQQGATIVDPADIPSVTDSDAENNLLANGNESSVLSYGMKRDFNAWLETLGESVPVKTLTELREWNLAHELAGTLKYGQARLDGADELDLEEDRGKYEVDRERDLRLNGEHGIDEVMMNLKLDALLFPGSSGAGISARPGYPTVIVPFAFVATDPDPPMPAGFDLKPRPFGVSFTGMACSEPRLLQL
;
A
#
# COMPACT_ATOMS: atom_id res chain seq x y z
N GLN A 1 -2.83 -13.21 5.23
CA GLN A 1 -4.07 -13.03 4.44
C GLN A 1 -5.10 -12.34 5.33
N GLU A 2 -5.45 -11.09 5.01
CA GLU A 2 -6.69 -10.52 5.54
C GLU A 2 -7.81 -11.48 5.16
N ARG A 3 -8.46 -12.07 6.17
CA ARG A 3 -9.61 -12.94 5.91
C ARG A 3 -10.74 -12.05 5.42
N LEU A 4 -11.05 -12.14 4.13
CA LEU A 4 -12.23 -11.48 3.58
C LEU A 4 -13.46 -11.84 4.40
N SER A 5 -14.28 -10.82 4.70
CA SER A 5 -15.61 -11.04 5.24
C SER A 5 -16.46 -11.86 4.26
N GLU A 6 -17.52 -12.52 4.75
CA GLU A 6 -18.43 -13.28 3.89
C GLU A 6 -18.97 -12.45 2.70
N PRO A 7 -19.44 -11.19 2.91
CA PRO A 7 -19.84 -10.34 1.79
C PRO A 7 -18.69 -10.06 0.82
N GLY A 8 -17.46 -9.89 1.29
CA GLY A 8 -16.29 -9.68 0.44
C GLY A 8 -15.95 -10.91 -0.40
N ARG A 9 -16.08 -12.12 0.15
CA ARG A 9 -15.88 -13.37 -0.61
C ARG A 9 -16.93 -13.54 -1.71
N THR A 10 -18.18 -13.23 -1.42
CA THR A 10 -19.27 -13.27 -2.40
C THR A 10 -18.98 -12.34 -3.58
N VAL A 11 -18.59 -11.10 -3.30
CA VAL A 11 -18.23 -10.12 -4.33
C VAL A 11 -17.03 -10.57 -5.16
N MET A 12 -15.97 -11.12 -4.51
CA MET A 12 -14.82 -11.65 -5.26
C MET A 12 -15.17 -12.82 -6.16
N ALA A 13 -16.07 -13.71 -5.73
CA ALA A 13 -16.55 -14.81 -6.58
C ALA A 13 -17.29 -14.28 -7.81
N GLU A 14 -18.10 -13.23 -7.68
CA GLU A 14 -18.76 -12.56 -8.80
C GLU A 14 -17.76 -11.91 -9.75
N VAL A 15 -16.73 -11.21 -9.23
CA VAL A 15 -15.64 -10.63 -10.03
C VAL A 15 -14.96 -11.71 -10.88
N ILE A 16 -14.56 -12.83 -10.26
CA ILE A 16 -13.90 -13.95 -10.94
C ILE A 16 -14.80 -14.51 -12.05
N GLN A 17 -16.10 -14.66 -11.77
CA GLN A 17 -17.08 -15.13 -12.75
C GLN A 17 -17.17 -14.18 -13.95
N ILE A 18 -17.25 -12.87 -13.71
CA ILE A 18 -17.33 -11.86 -14.79
C ILE A 18 -16.05 -11.87 -15.63
N LEU A 19 -14.87 -11.86 -14.99
CA LEU A 19 -13.60 -11.91 -15.69
C LEU A 19 -13.51 -13.16 -16.59
N THR A 20 -13.90 -14.32 -16.08
CA THR A 20 -13.91 -15.57 -16.84
C THR A 20 -14.87 -15.48 -18.02
N GLN A 21 -16.06 -14.90 -17.86
CA GLN A 21 -17.04 -14.71 -18.93
C GLN A 21 -16.54 -13.75 -20.02
N GLN A 22 -15.68 -12.81 -19.65
CA GLN A 22 -15.03 -11.88 -20.59
C GLN A 22 -13.76 -12.46 -21.22
N GLY A 23 -13.42 -13.72 -20.94
CA GLY A 23 -12.33 -14.45 -21.56
C GLY A 23 -11.03 -14.48 -20.79
N ALA A 24 -11.00 -14.00 -19.54
CA ALA A 24 -9.82 -14.12 -18.70
C ALA A 24 -9.61 -15.58 -18.25
N THR A 25 -8.35 -16.01 -18.23
CA THR A 25 -7.94 -17.27 -17.60
C THR A 25 -7.53 -16.99 -16.17
N ILE A 26 -8.24 -17.55 -15.22
CA ILE A 26 -7.93 -17.42 -13.79
C ILE A 26 -6.96 -18.52 -13.37
N VAL A 27 -5.85 -18.15 -12.77
CA VAL A 27 -4.86 -19.05 -12.18
C VAL A 27 -4.95 -18.95 -10.66
N ASP A 28 -5.36 -20.02 -10.01
CA ASP A 28 -5.48 -20.12 -8.55
C ASP A 28 -5.12 -21.55 -8.12
N PRO A 29 -4.12 -21.75 -7.24
CA PRO A 29 -3.41 -20.74 -6.49
C PRO A 29 -2.37 -19.96 -7.31
N ALA A 30 -2.17 -18.68 -6.95
CA ALA A 30 -1.08 -17.83 -7.40
C ALA A 30 -0.42 -17.20 -6.14
N ASP A 31 0.13 -18.07 -5.31
CA ASP A 31 0.78 -17.65 -4.06
C ASP A 31 2.05 -16.88 -4.36
N ILE A 32 2.20 -15.74 -3.70
CA ILE A 32 3.40 -14.91 -3.80
C ILE A 32 4.50 -15.57 -2.97
N PRO A 33 5.66 -15.97 -3.55
CA PRO A 33 6.68 -16.73 -2.87
C PRO A 33 7.11 -16.12 -1.54
N SER A 34 7.45 -14.84 -1.51
CA SER A 34 7.87 -14.15 -0.30
C SER A 34 6.81 -14.05 0.81
N VAL A 35 5.54 -14.32 0.52
CA VAL A 35 4.47 -14.36 1.53
C VAL A 35 4.33 -15.74 2.16
N THR A 36 4.70 -16.79 1.42
CA THR A 36 4.53 -18.19 1.82
C THR A 36 5.82 -18.91 2.15
N ASP A 37 6.99 -18.27 1.95
CA ASP A 37 8.29 -18.86 2.24
C ASP A 37 8.41 -19.26 3.71
N SER A 38 8.96 -20.44 3.97
CA SER A 38 9.22 -20.95 5.32
C SER A 38 10.47 -20.37 5.98
N ASP A 39 11.39 -19.83 5.18
CA ASP A 39 12.57 -19.13 5.66
C ASP A 39 12.22 -17.70 6.04
N ALA A 40 12.47 -17.34 7.31
CA ALA A 40 12.16 -16.01 7.82
C ALA A 40 12.90 -14.88 7.09
N GLU A 41 14.09 -15.13 6.53
CA GLU A 41 14.84 -14.12 5.76
C GLU A 41 14.17 -13.83 4.39
N ASN A 42 13.44 -14.80 3.86
CA ASN A 42 12.71 -14.71 2.59
C ASN A 42 11.21 -14.44 2.77
N ASN A 43 10.73 -14.46 4.01
CA ASN A 43 9.32 -14.25 4.30
C ASN A 43 9.02 -12.80 4.64
N LEU A 44 8.19 -12.17 3.81
CA LEU A 44 7.76 -10.78 3.94
C LEU A 44 7.00 -10.51 5.25
N LEU A 45 6.29 -11.52 5.77
CA LEU A 45 5.46 -11.40 6.98
C LEU A 45 6.26 -11.71 8.26
N ALA A 46 7.44 -12.29 8.15
CA ALA A 46 8.36 -12.44 9.27
C ALA A 46 8.81 -11.04 9.74
N ASN A 47 9.06 -10.89 11.03
CA ASN A 47 9.54 -9.63 11.62
C ASN A 47 8.60 -8.43 11.42
N GLY A 48 7.27 -8.65 11.26
CA GLY A 48 6.27 -7.58 11.18
C GLY A 48 6.32 -6.73 9.91
N ASN A 49 7.16 -7.08 8.93
CA ASN A 49 7.32 -6.33 7.68
C ASN A 49 7.70 -4.84 7.91
N GLU A 50 8.47 -4.57 8.94
CA GLU A 50 8.94 -3.22 9.25
C GLU A 50 9.97 -2.76 8.22
N SER A 51 9.88 -1.49 7.81
CA SER A 51 10.81 -0.85 6.89
C SER A 51 10.89 0.66 7.17
N SER A 52 12.08 1.20 7.22
CA SER A 52 12.32 2.64 7.39
C SER A 52 12.14 3.44 6.10
N VAL A 53 11.99 2.78 4.95
CA VAL A 53 12.04 3.40 3.60
C VAL A 53 11.03 4.53 3.45
N LEU A 54 9.79 4.34 3.91
CA LEU A 54 8.75 5.36 3.77
C LEU A 54 9.06 6.59 4.63
N SER A 55 9.44 6.39 5.90
CA SER A 55 9.69 7.49 6.83
C SER A 55 10.97 8.24 6.49
N TYR A 56 12.04 7.53 6.16
CA TYR A 56 13.31 8.12 5.73
C TYR A 56 13.13 8.91 4.42
N GLY A 57 12.50 8.30 3.42
CA GLY A 57 12.19 8.94 2.15
C GLY A 57 11.30 10.18 2.33
N MET A 58 10.30 10.11 3.21
CA MET A 58 9.43 11.26 3.50
C MET A 58 10.23 12.47 3.97
N LYS A 59 11.13 12.31 4.94
CA LYS A 59 11.96 13.43 5.43
C LYS A 59 12.90 13.95 4.35
N ARG A 60 13.65 13.05 3.71
CA ARG A 60 14.65 13.39 2.70
C ARG A 60 14.01 14.11 1.50
N ASP A 61 13.00 13.49 0.90
CA ASP A 61 12.47 13.93 -0.39
C ASP A 61 11.54 15.14 -0.22
N PHE A 62 10.81 15.22 0.90
CA PHE A 62 9.98 16.37 1.23
C PHE A 62 10.83 17.63 1.47
N ASN A 63 11.93 17.52 2.23
CA ASN A 63 12.85 18.63 2.44
C ASN A 63 13.49 19.06 1.11
N ALA A 64 13.98 18.12 0.29
CA ALA A 64 14.54 18.41 -1.01
C ALA A 64 13.51 19.08 -1.95
N TRP A 65 12.27 18.63 -1.93
CA TRP A 65 11.20 19.26 -2.71
C TRP A 65 10.92 20.71 -2.24
N LEU A 66 10.83 20.95 -0.92
CA LEU A 66 10.63 22.30 -0.37
C LEU A 66 11.73 23.27 -0.80
N GLU A 67 13.00 22.83 -0.86
CA GLU A 67 14.10 23.62 -1.37
C GLU A 67 13.86 24.12 -2.80
N THR A 68 13.24 23.30 -3.66
CA THR A 68 12.94 23.69 -5.05
C THR A 68 11.93 24.82 -5.16
N LEU A 69 11.12 25.06 -4.13
CA LEU A 69 10.07 26.07 -4.11
C LEU A 69 10.59 27.47 -3.71
N GLY A 70 11.83 27.58 -3.27
CA GLY A 70 12.49 28.84 -2.91
C GLY A 70 11.83 29.57 -1.74
N GLU A 71 11.89 30.90 -1.74
CA GLU A 71 11.43 31.73 -0.62
C GLU A 71 9.92 31.92 -0.52
N SER A 72 9.16 31.48 -1.52
CA SER A 72 7.71 31.70 -1.58
C SER A 72 6.87 30.85 -0.62
N VAL A 73 7.46 29.79 -0.07
CA VAL A 73 6.75 28.85 0.81
C VAL A 73 6.97 29.19 2.30
N PRO A 74 5.92 29.04 3.12
CA PRO A 74 5.96 29.42 4.53
C PRO A 74 6.76 28.47 5.41
N VAL A 75 7.02 27.24 4.96
CA VAL A 75 7.81 26.22 5.67
C VAL A 75 8.89 25.68 4.76
N LYS A 76 10.08 25.40 5.29
CA LYS A 76 11.26 24.97 4.52
C LYS A 76 11.66 23.51 4.81
N THR A 77 11.17 22.94 5.89
CA THR A 77 11.50 21.59 6.32
C THR A 77 10.27 20.85 6.87
N LEU A 78 10.40 19.54 6.99
CA LEU A 78 9.39 18.71 7.66
C LEU A 78 9.22 19.13 9.14
N THR A 79 10.31 19.49 9.81
CA THR A 79 10.26 19.99 11.19
C THR A 79 9.42 21.26 11.29
N GLU A 80 9.68 22.25 10.41
CA GLU A 80 8.89 23.48 10.39
C GLU A 80 7.41 23.24 10.06
N LEU A 81 7.09 22.29 9.19
CA LEU A 81 5.71 21.90 8.92
C LEU A 81 5.03 21.34 10.16
N ARG A 82 5.71 20.46 10.90
CA ARG A 82 5.18 19.89 12.14
C ARG A 82 4.94 20.97 13.21
N GLU A 83 5.88 21.88 13.38
CA GLU A 83 5.76 23.03 14.30
C GLU A 83 4.61 23.94 13.88
N TRP A 84 4.46 24.18 12.59
CA TRP A 84 3.34 24.97 12.06
C TRP A 84 2.00 24.29 12.36
N ASN A 85 1.89 22.98 12.18
CA ASN A 85 0.70 22.22 12.52
C ASN A 85 0.33 22.32 14.00
N LEU A 86 1.33 22.21 14.90
CA LEU A 86 1.15 22.39 16.34
C LEU A 86 0.67 23.80 16.69
N ALA A 87 1.27 24.81 16.08
CA ALA A 87 0.89 26.22 16.32
C ALA A 87 -0.54 26.53 15.84
N HIS A 88 -1.09 25.73 14.91
CA HIS A 88 -2.42 25.92 14.34
C HIS A 88 -3.42 24.81 14.74
N GLU A 89 -3.17 24.10 15.83
CA GLU A 89 -4.02 23.00 16.30
C GLU A 89 -5.51 23.41 16.44
N LEU A 90 -5.77 24.61 16.96
CA LEU A 90 -7.13 25.15 17.10
C LEU A 90 -7.84 25.35 15.75
N ALA A 91 -7.08 25.48 14.67
CA ALA A 91 -7.64 25.51 13.30
C ALA A 91 -7.93 24.12 12.73
N GLY A 92 -7.67 23.06 13.49
CA GLY A 92 -7.97 21.68 13.14
C GLY A 92 -6.87 20.96 12.35
N THR A 93 -5.65 21.49 12.30
CA THR A 93 -4.51 20.87 11.61
C THR A 93 -4.16 19.49 12.16
N LEU A 94 -4.39 19.27 13.46
CA LEU A 94 -4.10 18.01 14.16
C LEU A 94 -5.34 17.17 14.44
N LYS A 95 -6.46 17.40 13.74
CA LYS A 95 -7.70 16.64 13.94
C LYS A 95 -7.50 15.12 13.94
N TYR A 96 -6.57 14.62 13.17
CA TYR A 96 -6.24 13.18 13.06
C TYR A 96 -4.82 12.86 13.57
N GLY A 97 -4.18 13.81 14.28
CA GLY A 97 -2.78 13.71 14.71
C GLY A 97 -1.79 13.86 13.53
N GLN A 98 -0.51 13.71 13.83
CA GLN A 98 0.58 13.74 12.82
C GLN A 98 1.67 12.70 13.09
N ALA A 99 1.36 11.60 13.76
CA ALA A 99 2.36 10.62 14.20
C ALA A 99 3.29 10.10 13.09
N ARG A 100 2.81 10.04 11.82
CA ARG A 100 3.67 9.65 10.70
C ARG A 100 4.69 10.71 10.32
N LEU A 101 4.35 11.99 10.43
CA LEU A 101 5.29 13.10 10.22
C LEU A 101 6.29 13.14 11.37
N ASP A 102 5.81 12.92 12.62
CA ASP A 102 6.65 12.88 13.81
C ASP A 102 7.70 11.77 13.67
N GLY A 103 7.30 10.53 13.38
CA GLY A 103 8.22 9.42 13.23
C GLY A 103 9.16 9.55 12.00
N ALA A 104 8.77 10.27 10.95
CA ALA A 104 9.67 10.57 9.86
C ALA A 104 10.71 11.65 10.25
N ASP A 105 10.30 12.65 11.02
CA ASP A 105 11.19 13.74 11.43
C ASP A 105 12.18 13.35 12.53
N GLU A 106 11.87 12.33 13.32
CA GLU A 106 12.78 11.76 14.33
C GLU A 106 14.02 11.09 13.72
N LEU A 107 13.96 10.67 12.44
CA LEU A 107 15.09 10.03 11.78
C LEU A 107 16.23 11.03 11.51
N ASP A 108 17.46 10.57 11.73
CA ASP A 108 18.67 11.26 11.26
C ASP A 108 19.07 10.73 9.88
N LEU A 109 19.12 11.64 8.87
CA LEU A 109 19.39 11.24 7.49
C LEU A 109 20.82 10.72 7.25
N GLU A 110 21.77 11.02 8.12
CA GLU A 110 23.12 10.50 8.02
C GLU A 110 23.29 9.21 8.85
N GLU A 111 22.82 9.19 10.09
CA GLU A 111 22.92 8.03 10.99
C GLU A 111 22.06 6.85 10.53
N ASP A 112 20.83 7.13 10.09
CA ASP A 112 19.86 6.12 9.67
C ASP A 112 20.00 5.67 8.19
N ARG A 113 20.93 6.27 7.44
CA ARG A 113 21.15 5.94 6.02
C ARG A 113 21.42 4.45 5.78
N GLY A 114 22.31 3.85 6.58
CA GLY A 114 22.66 2.44 6.44
C GLY A 114 21.46 1.51 6.63
N LYS A 115 20.60 1.81 7.61
CA LYS A 115 19.35 1.08 7.83
C LYS A 115 18.39 1.24 6.65
N TYR A 116 18.23 2.46 6.15
CA TYR A 116 17.40 2.75 4.98
C TYR A 116 17.85 1.94 3.75
N GLU A 117 19.15 1.87 3.47
CA GLU A 117 19.69 1.15 2.31
C GLU A 117 19.39 -0.36 2.41
N VAL A 118 19.64 -0.96 3.58
CA VAL A 118 19.32 -2.38 3.85
C VAL A 118 17.81 -2.65 3.73
N ASP A 119 16.97 -1.81 4.33
CA ASP A 119 15.53 -1.95 4.25
C ASP A 119 15.04 -1.79 2.80
N ARG A 120 15.63 -0.88 2.02
CA ARG A 120 15.28 -0.66 0.61
C ARG A 120 15.65 -1.85 -0.26
N GLU A 121 16.82 -2.43 -0.07
CA GLU A 121 17.24 -3.64 -0.78
C GLU A 121 16.31 -4.82 -0.46
N ARG A 122 16.00 -5.00 0.82
CA ARG A 122 15.04 -6.02 1.25
C ARG A 122 13.65 -5.80 0.65
N ASP A 123 13.16 -4.56 0.63
CA ASP A 123 11.85 -4.23 0.05
C ASP A 123 11.80 -4.55 -1.45
N LEU A 124 12.85 -4.23 -2.21
CA LEU A 124 12.96 -4.57 -3.63
C LEU A 124 12.98 -6.08 -3.85
N ARG A 125 13.79 -6.78 -3.07
CA ARG A 125 13.92 -8.24 -3.18
C ARG A 125 12.63 -8.97 -2.82
N LEU A 126 12.06 -8.72 -1.64
CA LEU A 126 10.92 -9.51 -1.15
C LEU A 126 9.59 -9.11 -1.79
N ASN A 127 9.40 -7.85 -2.14
CA ASN A 127 8.12 -7.43 -2.76
C ASN A 127 8.19 -7.48 -4.30
N GLY A 128 9.36 -7.24 -4.90
CA GLY A 128 9.60 -7.32 -6.34
C GLY A 128 10.09 -8.69 -6.77
N GLU A 129 11.42 -8.91 -6.72
CA GLU A 129 12.09 -10.06 -7.32
C GLU A 129 11.55 -11.41 -6.83
N HIS A 130 11.60 -11.67 -5.51
CA HIS A 130 11.07 -12.89 -4.88
C HIS A 130 9.58 -12.77 -4.52
N GLY A 131 8.91 -11.77 -5.02
CA GLY A 131 7.51 -11.45 -4.78
C GLY A 131 6.70 -11.47 -6.06
N ILE A 132 6.32 -10.28 -6.52
CA ILE A 132 5.44 -10.08 -7.68
C ILE A 132 6.08 -10.65 -8.96
N ASP A 133 7.35 -10.38 -9.22
CA ASP A 133 8.00 -10.79 -10.47
C ASP A 133 8.06 -12.32 -10.57
N GLU A 134 8.46 -13.00 -9.50
CA GLU A 134 8.61 -14.45 -9.50
C GLU A 134 7.29 -15.15 -9.79
N VAL A 135 6.19 -14.81 -9.09
CA VAL A 135 4.90 -15.46 -9.33
C VAL A 135 4.36 -15.13 -10.71
N MET A 136 4.49 -13.88 -11.17
CA MET A 136 3.98 -13.47 -12.49
C MET A 136 4.75 -14.14 -13.64
N MET A 137 6.07 -14.24 -13.55
CA MET A 137 6.89 -14.88 -14.56
C MET A 137 6.68 -16.42 -14.60
N ASN A 138 6.67 -17.06 -13.42
CA ASN A 138 6.52 -18.51 -13.34
C ASN A 138 5.17 -18.99 -13.84
N LEU A 139 4.11 -18.24 -13.54
CA LEU A 139 2.75 -18.58 -13.95
C LEU A 139 2.30 -17.86 -15.24
N LYS A 140 3.15 -17.01 -15.81
CA LYS A 140 2.89 -16.21 -17.04
C LYS A 140 1.61 -15.38 -16.91
N LEU A 141 1.52 -14.63 -15.81
CA LEU A 141 0.33 -13.83 -15.52
C LEU A 141 0.43 -12.44 -16.17
N ASP A 142 -0.71 -11.92 -16.62
CA ASP A 142 -0.84 -10.52 -17.04
C ASP A 142 -0.99 -9.55 -15.86
N ALA A 143 -1.62 -10.01 -14.79
CA ALA A 143 -1.78 -9.25 -13.53
C ALA A 143 -2.08 -10.18 -12.36
N LEU A 144 -1.82 -9.70 -11.15
CA LEU A 144 -2.31 -10.27 -9.90
C LEU A 144 -3.60 -9.55 -9.49
N LEU A 145 -4.62 -10.32 -9.13
CA LEU A 145 -5.93 -9.80 -8.69
C LEU A 145 -6.02 -9.80 -7.16
N PHE A 146 -6.36 -8.65 -6.58
CA PHE A 146 -6.55 -8.51 -5.14
C PHE A 146 -7.91 -7.90 -4.79
N PRO A 147 -8.52 -8.28 -3.65
CA PRO A 147 -9.72 -7.65 -3.14
C PRO A 147 -9.42 -6.25 -2.58
N GLY A 148 -10.20 -5.26 -2.96
CA GLY A 148 -10.01 -3.89 -2.52
C GLY A 148 -8.62 -3.36 -2.85
N SER A 149 -7.95 -2.78 -1.87
CA SER A 149 -6.57 -2.26 -1.96
C SER A 149 -5.54 -3.18 -1.30
N SER A 150 -5.87 -4.45 -1.02
CA SER A 150 -4.99 -5.33 -0.22
C SER A 150 -3.64 -5.64 -0.90
N GLY A 151 -3.55 -5.54 -2.22
CA GLY A 151 -2.30 -5.67 -2.97
C GLY A 151 -1.40 -4.42 -2.95
N ALA A 152 -1.91 -3.25 -2.53
CA ALA A 152 -1.18 -2.00 -2.63
C ALA A 152 0.12 -1.97 -1.81
N GLY A 153 0.14 -2.62 -0.64
CA GLY A 153 1.32 -2.64 0.22
C GLY A 153 2.51 -3.36 -0.41
N ILE A 154 2.25 -4.49 -1.05
CA ILE A 154 3.32 -5.27 -1.68
C ILE A 154 3.81 -4.62 -2.99
N SER A 155 2.93 -4.02 -3.77
CA SER A 155 3.30 -3.36 -5.02
C SER A 155 3.97 -2.00 -4.82
N ALA A 156 3.58 -1.24 -3.80
CA ALA A 156 4.13 0.09 -3.55
C ALA A 156 5.61 0.08 -3.17
N ARG A 157 6.07 -0.95 -2.46
CA ARG A 157 7.46 -1.02 -2.00
C ARG A 157 8.49 -1.10 -3.14
N PRO A 158 8.34 -1.96 -4.16
CA PRO A 158 9.21 -1.95 -5.32
C PRO A 158 8.88 -0.80 -6.30
N GLY A 159 7.75 -0.10 -6.14
CA GLY A 159 7.30 0.94 -7.06
C GLY A 159 6.51 0.40 -8.25
N TYR A 160 5.81 -0.73 -8.07
CA TYR A 160 5.04 -1.37 -9.14
C TYR A 160 3.63 -0.82 -9.25
N PRO A 161 3.06 -0.79 -10.46
CA PRO A 161 1.75 -0.22 -10.70
C PRO A 161 0.61 -1.10 -10.17
N THR A 162 -0.43 -0.44 -9.70
CA THR A 162 -1.71 -1.06 -9.33
C THR A 162 -2.86 -0.19 -9.82
N VAL A 163 -3.79 -0.81 -10.54
CA VAL A 163 -5.06 -0.19 -10.96
C VAL A 163 -6.17 -0.75 -10.09
N ILE A 164 -6.96 0.12 -9.46
CA ILE A 164 -8.13 -0.27 -8.68
C ILE A 164 -9.41 0.10 -9.43
N VAL A 165 -10.33 -0.85 -9.54
CA VAL A 165 -11.62 -0.69 -10.21
C VAL A 165 -12.72 -0.78 -9.17
N PRO A 166 -13.57 0.25 -9.00
CA PRO A 166 -14.77 0.16 -8.18
C PRO A 166 -15.72 -0.90 -8.75
N PHE A 167 -16.26 -1.77 -7.88
CA PHE A 167 -17.10 -2.87 -8.36
C PHE A 167 -18.47 -2.93 -7.66
N ALA A 168 -18.50 -2.94 -6.33
CA ALA A 168 -19.73 -3.14 -5.57
C ALA A 168 -19.77 -2.30 -4.29
N PHE A 169 -20.87 -2.40 -3.57
CA PHE A 169 -20.98 -1.97 -2.18
C PHE A 169 -21.20 -3.19 -1.30
N VAL A 170 -20.49 -3.28 -0.19
CA VAL A 170 -20.64 -4.35 0.80
C VAL A 170 -21.15 -3.79 2.12
N ALA A 171 -21.97 -4.59 2.81
CA ALA A 171 -22.42 -4.22 4.13
C ALA A 171 -21.24 -3.95 5.06
N THR A 172 -21.36 -2.93 5.88
CA THR A 172 -20.39 -2.62 6.93
C THR A 172 -20.87 -3.26 8.21
N ASP A 173 -20.01 -4.07 8.82
CA ASP A 173 -20.25 -4.74 10.11
C ASP A 173 -19.15 -4.28 11.08
N PRO A 174 -19.36 -3.18 11.83
CA PRO A 174 -18.35 -2.62 12.69
C PRO A 174 -18.22 -3.40 13.99
N ASP A 175 -17.00 -3.60 14.44
CA ASP A 175 -16.68 -4.13 15.76
C ASP A 175 -15.81 -3.10 16.52
N PRO A 176 -16.30 -2.51 17.63
CA PRO A 176 -17.60 -2.71 18.26
C PRO A 176 -18.79 -2.15 17.42
N PRO A 177 -20.01 -2.64 17.67
CA PRO A 177 -21.20 -2.18 16.97
C PRO A 177 -21.42 -0.68 17.14
N MET A 178 -21.97 -0.03 16.10
CA MET A 178 -22.32 1.40 16.17
C MET A 178 -23.47 1.65 17.15
N PRO A 179 -23.57 2.87 17.72
CA PRO A 179 -24.68 3.25 18.59
C PRO A 179 -26.04 3.08 17.91
N ALA A 180 -27.07 2.78 18.69
CA ALA A 180 -28.43 2.63 18.19
C ALA A 180 -28.88 3.89 17.45
N GLY A 181 -29.51 3.72 16.28
CA GLY A 181 -29.97 4.82 15.43
C GLY A 181 -28.92 5.38 14.47
N PHE A 182 -27.68 4.86 14.48
CA PHE A 182 -26.68 5.23 13.49
C PHE A 182 -27.01 4.60 12.13
N ASP A 183 -27.18 5.43 11.09
CA ASP A 183 -27.46 4.98 9.71
C ASP A 183 -26.14 4.56 9.03
N LEU A 184 -25.76 3.31 9.24
CA LEU A 184 -24.53 2.75 8.70
C LEU A 184 -24.66 2.51 7.20
N LYS A 185 -23.87 3.24 6.41
CA LYS A 185 -23.88 3.07 4.95
C LYS A 185 -23.00 1.89 4.54
N PRO A 186 -23.36 1.19 3.45
CA PRO A 186 -22.47 0.20 2.85
C PRO A 186 -21.17 0.87 2.40
N ARG A 187 -20.06 0.14 2.55
CA ARG A 187 -18.75 0.60 2.09
C ARG A 187 -18.50 0.22 0.63
N PRO A 188 -17.81 1.05 -0.16
CA PRO A 188 -17.41 0.66 -1.51
C PRO A 188 -16.42 -0.50 -1.45
N PHE A 189 -16.53 -1.41 -2.42
CA PHE A 189 -15.63 -2.53 -2.64
C PHE A 189 -15.13 -2.47 -4.08
N GLY A 190 -13.83 -2.44 -4.25
CA GLY A 190 -13.17 -2.51 -5.54
C GLY A 190 -12.33 -3.76 -5.66
N VAL A 191 -11.69 -3.91 -6.80
CA VAL A 191 -10.67 -4.93 -7.06
C VAL A 191 -9.44 -4.26 -7.62
N SER A 192 -8.27 -4.76 -7.26
CA SER A 192 -6.99 -4.23 -7.74
C SER A 192 -6.33 -5.23 -8.68
N PHE A 193 -5.79 -4.70 -9.77
CA PHE A 193 -4.90 -5.39 -10.70
C PHE A 193 -3.50 -4.84 -10.53
N THR A 194 -2.58 -5.68 -10.09
CA THR A 194 -1.18 -5.32 -9.85
C THR A 194 -0.29 -6.01 -10.87
N GLY A 195 0.67 -5.29 -11.42
CA GLY A 195 1.63 -5.82 -12.38
C GLY A 195 3.08 -5.58 -11.99
N MET A 196 4.01 -6.08 -12.79
CA MET A 196 5.44 -5.81 -12.68
C MET A 196 5.77 -4.36 -13.05
N ALA A 197 7.01 -3.96 -12.88
CA ALA A 197 7.50 -2.62 -13.26
C ALA A 197 7.10 -2.26 -14.70
N CYS A 198 6.64 -1.01 -14.91
CA CYS A 198 6.29 -0.45 -16.22
C CYS A 198 5.14 -1.19 -16.96
N SER A 199 4.27 -1.89 -16.23
CA SER A 199 3.12 -2.62 -16.82
C SER A 199 1.83 -1.80 -16.86
N GLU A 200 1.86 -0.49 -16.59
CA GLU A 200 0.69 0.39 -16.58
C GLU A 200 -0.15 0.28 -17.87
N PRO A 201 0.44 0.29 -19.09
CA PRO A 201 -0.36 0.16 -20.31
C PRO A 201 -1.12 -1.16 -20.38
N ARG A 202 -0.53 -2.26 -19.87
CA ARG A 202 -1.18 -3.56 -19.83
C ARG A 202 -2.32 -3.60 -18.83
N LEU A 203 -2.10 -3.06 -17.62
CA LEU A 203 -3.14 -3.00 -16.58
C LEU A 203 -4.33 -2.14 -16.99
N LEU A 204 -4.11 -1.08 -17.79
CA LEU A 204 -5.19 -0.24 -18.31
C LEU A 204 -5.96 -0.88 -19.49
N GLN A 205 -5.47 -1.97 -20.07
CA GLN A 205 -6.13 -2.73 -21.12
C GLN A 205 -6.99 -3.88 -20.60
N LEU A 206 -6.75 -4.30 -19.37
CA LEU A 206 -7.51 -5.37 -18.69
C LEU A 206 -8.85 -4.85 -18.20
#